data_7614a99d084a5ee56b51f2f9133f29c8
#
_entry.id   7614a99d084a5ee56b51f2f9133f29c8
#
_cell.length_a   1.000
_cell.length_b   1.000
_cell.length_c   1.000
_cell.angle_alpha   90.00
_cell.angle_beta   90.00
_cell.angle_gamma   90.00
#
_symmetry.space_group_name_H-M   'P 1'
#
loop_
_entity.id
_entity.type
_entity.pdbx_description
1 polymer ?
#
loop_
_entity_poly.entity_id
_entity_poly.type
_entity_poly.pdbx_seq_one_letter_code
_entity_poly.pdbx_strand_id
1 'polypeptide(L)'
;MALRTVGFCLAVLLSLVARSASAQHLWWDADGKKDATAVYGQITVYATNPGTYYCGINWHPGEPAGGYCGIQHNEPARKCTIFSIWDTSKDLHPAVTAADAKTKHNRFGGEGEGGHTHMDWNWNLGETFEFYAVKTPAAAGDFTDVKYYAFERTAKKWIHEATIQTPNGGHKSVANFSGGAMASFLENWTGKDKDVARLATYRLWIGDGPTTLKPLVKSGGDGTWGELNDCYFLAAGGDDALKAVYEKWEKDLGKPVFGGKGKKLPPITAKPVDADVVKALQDLPAAGKVE
;
A
#
# COMPACT_ATOMS: atom_id res chain seq x y z
N MET A 1 26.80 -52.67 41.69
CA MET A 1 27.31 -52.26 40.38
C MET A 1 26.11 -51.91 39.51
N ALA A 2 25.70 -50.66 39.50
CA ALA A 2 24.46 -50.16 38.83
C ALA A 2 24.83 -49.39 37.56
N LEU A 3 24.45 -49.92 36.42
CA LEU A 3 24.63 -49.27 35.11
C LEU A 3 23.59 -48.15 34.97
N ARG A 4 24.05 -46.92 34.86
CA ARG A 4 23.20 -45.77 34.50
C ARG A 4 23.17 -45.65 32.96
N THR A 5 21.98 -45.87 32.42
CA THR A 5 21.69 -45.61 30.99
C THR A 5 21.46 -44.11 30.80
N VAL A 6 22.35 -43.46 30.09
CA VAL A 6 22.19 -42.05 29.68
C VAL A 6 21.39 -42.00 28.38
N GLY A 7 20.16 -41.57 28.49
CA GLY A 7 19.29 -41.30 27.32
C GLY A 7 19.70 -40.02 26.66
N PHE A 8 20.18 -40.10 25.41
CA PHE A 8 20.45 -38.95 24.53
C PHE A 8 19.11 -38.49 23.90
N CYS A 9 18.52 -37.41 24.44
CA CYS A 9 17.44 -36.72 23.73
C CYS A 9 17.99 -35.92 22.58
N LEU A 10 17.80 -36.42 21.37
CA LEU A 10 18.10 -35.68 20.12
C LEU A 10 17.00 -34.63 19.90
N ALA A 11 17.25 -33.41 20.34
CA ALA A 11 16.38 -32.27 20.02
C ALA A 11 16.58 -31.92 18.53
N VAL A 12 15.63 -32.33 17.69
CA VAL A 12 15.53 -31.85 16.30
C VAL A 12 15.12 -30.39 16.35
N LEU A 13 16.08 -29.50 16.24
CA LEU A 13 15.84 -28.09 15.95
C LEU A 13 15.32 -28.01 14.50
N LEU A 14 13.99 -27.98 14.35
CA LEU A 14 13.37 -27.46 13.14
C LEU A 14 13.68 -25.95 13.09
N SER A 15 14.74 -25.59 12.40
CA SER A 15 14.96 -24.22 11.95
C SER A 15 13.84 -23.90 10.95
N LEU A 16 12.81 -23.23 11.43
CA LEU A 16 11.90 -22.47 10.57
C LEU A 16 12.78 -21.43 9.86
N VAL A 17 13.18 -21.74 8.62
CA VAL A 17 13.73 -20.72 7.73
C VAL A 17 12.59 -19.76 7.48
N ALA A 18 12.56 -18.68 8.21
CA ALA A 18 11.70 -17.53 7.91
C ALA A 18 12.03 -17.14 6.47
N ARG A 19 11.11 -17.42 5.54
CA ARG A 19 11.23 -16.97 4.16
C ARG A 19 11.15 -15.46 4.21
N SER A 20 12.27 -14.76 4.06
CA SER A 20 12.28 -13.32 4.05
C SER A 20 11.43 -12.84 2.89
N ALA A 21 10.33 -12.17 3.20
CA ALA A 21 9.61 -11.34 2.26
C ALA A 21 10.60 -10.38 1.58
N SER A 22 10.42 -10.15 0.30
CA SER A 22 11.26 -9.22 -0.47
C SER A 22 10.39 -8.04 -0.86
N ALA A 23 10.47 -6.96 -0.11
CA ALA A 23 9.81 -5.70 -0.43
C ALA A 23 10.80 -4.76 -1.11
N GLN A 24 10.30 -3.95 -2.04
CA GLN A 24 10.98 -2.85 -2.71
C GLN A 24 10.14 -1.60 -2.55
N HIS A 25 10.75 -0.47 -2.25
CA HIS A 25 10.04 0.74 -1.86
C HIS A 25 10.33 1.91 -2.78
N LEU A 26 9.32 2.77 -2.92
CA LEU A 26 9.43 4.16 -3.37
C LEU A 26 9.15 5.06 -2.16
N TRP A 27 10.16 5.77 -1.67
CA TRP A 27 10.07 6.70 -0.55
C TRP A 27 9.71 8.08 -1.07
N TRP A 28 8.48 8.52 -0.82
CA TRP A 28 7.97 9.77 -1.35
C TRP A 28 8.45 10.98 -0.56
N ASP A 29 8.85 12.03 -1.29
CA ASP A 29 9.17 13.32 -0.71
C ASP A 29 7.92 14.21 -0.75
N ALA A 30 7.38 14.52 0.40
CA ALA A 30 6.20 15.36 0.56
C ALA A 30 6.50 16.87 0.43
N ASP A 31 7.72 17.25 0.03
CA ASP A 31 8.15 18.63 -0.18
C ASP A 31 7.88 19.54 1.03
N GLY A 32 8.09 18.98 2.22
CA GLY A 32 7.90 19.69 3.51
C GLY A 32 6.47 19.76 4.04
N LYS A 33 5.47 19.23 3.34
CA LYS A 33 4.10 19.14 3.90
C LYS A 33 4.05 18.14 5.04
N LYS A 34 3.65 18.58 6.23
CA LYS A 34 3.71 17.78 7.46
C LYS A 34 2.37 17.20 7.92
N ASP A 35 1.24 17.72 7.43
CA ASP A 35 -0.08 17.44 8.01
C ASP A 35 -1.16 17.15 6.96
N ALA A 36 -0.79 16.46 5.86
CA ALA A 36 -1.80 16.07 4.87
C ALA A 36 -2.83 15.12 5.49
N THR A 37 -4.09 15.40 5.25
CA THR A 37 -5.20 14.59 5.76
C THR A 37 -5.84 13.71 4.70
N ALA A 38 -5.45 13.88 3.44
CA ALA A 38 -5.96 13.13 2.31
C ALA A 38 -4.83 12.69 1.39
N VAL A 39 -4.98 11.49 0.84
CA VAL A 39 -4.15 10.95 -0.22
C VAL A 39 -5.04 10.35 -1.30
N TYR A 40 -4.74 10.68 -2.55
CA TYR A 40 -5.24 10.00 -3.73
C TYR A 40 -4.09 9.28 -4.41
N GLY A 41 -4.31 8.07 -4.88
CA GLY A 41 -3.26 7.30 -5.52
C GLY A 41 -3.75 6.44 -6.67
N GLN A 42 -2.81 6.12 -7.55
CA GLN A 42 -3.01 5.27 -8.70
C GLN A 42 -1.94 4.18 -8.75
N ILE A 43 -2.37 2.95 -8.98
CA ILE A 43 -1.51 1.78 -9.19
C ILE A 43 -1.89 1.17 -10.52
N THR A 44 -0.91 0.94 -11.42
CA THR A 44 -1.15 0.16 -12.64
C THR A 44 -0.20 -1.03 -12.64
N VAL A 45 -0.74 -2.23 -12.60
CA VAL A 45 0.02 -3.47 -12.57
C VAL A 45 0.22 -3.99 -13.99
N TYR A 46 1.47 -4.26 -14.39
CA TYR A 46 1.84 -4.77 -15.71
C TYR A 46 2.27 -6.23 -15.70
N ALA A 47 2.77 -6.70 -14.56
CA ALA A 47 3.10 -8.11 -14.34
C ALA A 47 2.80 -8.47 -12.90
N THR A 48 2.28 -9.69 -12.67
CA THR A 48 1.89 -10.16 -11.33
C THR A 48 2.03 -11.66 -11.20
N ASN A 49 2.23 -12.09 -9.95
CA ASN A 49 2.17 -13.49 -9.54
C ASN A 49 1.46 -13.58 -8.18
N PRO A 50 0.79 -14.71 -7.84
CA PRO A 50 0.22 -14.91 -6.51
C PRO A 50 1.25 -14.64 -5.39
N GLY A 51 0.76 -14.16 -4.26
CA GLY A 51 1.62 -13.75 -3.14
C GLY A 51 2.27 -12.38 -3.33
N THR A 52 1.69 -11.50 -4.15
CA THR A 52 2.20 -10.15 -4.39
C THR A 52 1.29 -9.09 -3.78
N TYR A 53 1.91 -8.14 -3.10
CA TYR A 53 1.27 -6.93 -2.62
C TYR A 53 1.81 -5.71 -3.38
N TYR A 54 0.90 -4.91 -3.91
CA TYR A 54 1.13 -3.60 -4.52
C TYR A 54 0.55 -2.55 -3.59
N CYS A 55 1.37 -2.07 -2.67
CA CYS A 55 0.98 -1.03 -1.72
C CYS A 55 0.99 0.34 -2.39
N GLY A 56 -0.16 0.98 -2.45
CA GLY A 56 -0.29 2.32 -3.00
C GLY A 56 0.33 3.37 -2.09
N ILE A 57 0.04 3.29 -0.82
CA ILE A 57 0.68 4.09 0.22
C ILE A 57 0.82 3.29 1.52
N ASN A 58 1.99 3.40 2.12
CA ASN A 58 2.29 3.05 3.49
C ASN A 58 2.74 4.32 4.21
N TRP A 59 2.03 4.72 5.24
CA TRP A 59 2.39 5.89 6.07
C TRP A 59 2.86 5.43 7.44
N HIS A 60 3.96 6.00 7.92
CA HIS A 60 4.59 5.65 9.19
C HIS A 60 4.77 4.14 9.37
N PRO A 61 5.54 3.45 8.48
CA PRO A 61 5.70 2.00 8.54
C PRO A 61 6.30 1.56 9.87
N GLY A 62 5.60 0.62 10.54
CA GLY A 62 6.01 0.09 11.84
C GLY A 62 5.83 1.01 13.04
N GLU A 63 5.33 2.23 12.85
CA GLU A 63 5.02 3.17 13.92
C GLU A 63 3.58 3.01 14.41
N PRO A 64 3.30 3.35 15.69
CA PRO A 64 1.94 3.36 16.21
C PRO A 64 0.96 4.13 15.33
N ALA A 65 -0.19 3.53 15.04
CA ALA A 65 -1.23 4.09 14.18
C ALA A 65 -0.77 4.45 12.74
N GLY A 66 0.38 3.97 12.31
CA GLY A 66 0.73 3.91 10.90
C GLY A 66 -0.19 2.92 10.17
N GLY A 67 -0.15 2.93 8.85
CA GLY A 67 -1.01 2.03 8.08
C GLY A 67 -0.63 1.95 6.61
N TYR A 68 -1.37 1.15 5.88
CA TYR A 68 -1.13 0.95 4.46
C TYR A 68 -2.40 0.58 3.72
N CYS A 69 -2.45 0.90 2.43
CA CYS A 69 -3.51 0.45 1.54
C CYS A 69 -3.01 0.23 0.11
N GLY A 70 -3.75 -0.61 -0.62
CA GLY A 70 -3.44 -0.95 -2.00
C GLY A 70 -4.21 -2.17 -2.49
N ILE A 71 -3.57 -2.96 -3.35
CA ILE A 71 -4.15 -4.18 -3.93
C ILE A 71 -3.22 -5.38 -3.79
N GLN A 72 -3.81 -6.56 -3.70
CA GLN A 72 -3.08 -7.83 -3.58
C GLN A 72 -3.51 -8.85 -4.64
N HIS A 73 -2.58 -9.71 -4.98
CA HIS A 73 -2.81 -10.96 -5.70
C HIS A 73 -2.45 -12.12 -4.76
N ASN A 74 -3.43 -12.59 -3.98
CA ASN A 74 -3.19 -13.55 -2.89
C ASN A 74 -3.14 -15.00 -3.39
N GLU A 75 -4.23 -15.45 -4.00
CA GLU A 75 -4.41 -16.79 -4.50
C GLU A 75 -4.51 -16.78 -6.03
N PRO A 76 -4.29 -17.89 -6.72
CA PRO A 76 -4.26 -17.91 -8.18
C PRO A 76 -5.44 -17.23 -8.88
N ALA A 77 -6.60 -17.24 -8.26
CA ALA A 77 -7.81 -16.58 -8.78
C ALA A 77 -8.29 -15.41 -7.93
N ARG A 78 -7.61 -15.09 -6.79
CA ARG A 78 -8.08 -14.08 -5.87
C ARG A 78 -7.26 -12.81 -5.95
N LYS A 79 -7.93 -11.73 -6.29
CA LYS A 79 -7.41 -10.37 -6.22
C LYS A 79 -8.29 -9.56 -5.30
N CYS A 80 -7.70 -8.69 -4.51
CA CYS A 80 -8.45 -7.90 -3.55
C CYS A 80 -7.78 -6.54 -3.31
N THR A 81 -8.54 -5.64 -2.69
CA THR A 81 -8.01 -4.48 -2.00
C THR A 81 -7.52 -4.88 -0.61
N ILE A 82 -6.70 -4.05 -0.01
CA ILE A 82 -6.32 -4.15 1.40
C ILE A 82 -6.18 -2.75 1.99
N PHE A 83 -6.68 -2.59 3.22
CA PHE A 83 -6.50 -1.39 4.01
C PHE A 83 -6.26 -1.80 5.47
N SER A 84 -5.18 -1.29 6.07
CA SER A 84 -4.72 -1.73 7.40
C SER A 84 -4.20 -0.56 8.20
N ILE A 85 -4.39 -0.61 9.53
CA ILE A 85 -3.81 0.34 10.48
C ILE A 85 -3.26 -0.45 11.67
N TRP A 86 -2.00 -0.19 12.05
CA TRP A 86 -1.37 -0.76 13.24
C TRP A 86 -1.98 -0.21 14.52
N ASP A 87 -1.86 -0.98 15.60
CA ASP A 87 -2.27 -0.55 16.93
C ASP A 87 -1.51 0.72 17.34
N THR A 88 -2.21 1.62 18.01
CA THR A 88 -1.59 2.83 18.58
C THR A 88 -0.72 2.48 19.77
N SER A 89 -1.12 1.48 20.54
CA SER A 89 -0.36 0.89 21.63
C SER A 89 -0.88 -0.51 21.96
N LYS A 90 -0.27 -1.20 22.92
CA LYS A 90 -0.69 -2.52 23.39
C LYS A 90 -2.18 -2.56 23.80
N ASP A 91 -2.74 -1.48 24.28
CA ASP A 91 -4.10 -1.41 24.82
C ASP A 91 -5.02 -0.49 23.98
N LEU A 92 -4.52 0.08 22.88
CA LEU A 92 -5.24 1.01 22.02
C LEU A 92 -5.30 0.49 20.60
N HIS A 93 -6.41 -0.15 20.25
CA HIS A 93 -6.59 -0.89 19.01
C HIS A 93 -7.50 -0.14 18.03
N PRO A 94 -7.14 -0.08 16.73
CA PRO A 94 -8.06 0.41 15.71
C PRO A 94 -9.23 -0.55 15.53
N ALA A 95 -10.40 0.02 15.25
CA ALA A 95 -11.64 -0.73 15.02
C ALA A 95 -12.30 -0.31 13.70
N VAL A 96 -12.81 -1.27 12.95
CA VAL A 96 -13.65 -1.00 11.78
C VAL A 96 -15.03 -0.57 12.27
N THR A 97 -15.41 0.68 12.01
CA THR A 97 -16.69 1.27 12.47
C THR A 97 -17.72 1.38 11.35
N ALA A 98 -17.26 1.31 10.09
CA ALA A 98 -18.12 1.28 8.92
C ALA A 98 -17.43 0.57 7.76
N ALA A 99 -18.17 -0.19 6.95
CA ALA A 99 -17.63 -0.89 5.79
C ALA A 99 -18.71 -1.16 4.73
N ASP A 100 -18.29 -1.39 3.48
CA ASP A 100 -19.15 -1.99 2.47
C ASP A 100 -19.53 -3.43 2.88
N ALA A 101 -20.73 -3.87 2.53
CA ALA A 101 -21.21 -5.22 2.87
C ALA A 101 -20.35 -6.37 2.32
N LYS A 102 -19.53 -6.12 1.31
CA LYS A 102 -18.58 -7.09 0.74
C LYS A 102 -17.22 -7.07 1.41
N THR A 103 -16.95 -6.09 2.26
CA THR A 103 -15.67 -5.95 2.95
C THR A 103 -15.57 -6.92 4.10
N LYS A 104 -14.51 -7.72 4.10
CA LYS A 104 -14.13 -8.57 5.21
C LYS A 104 -13.13 -7.83 6.09
N HIS A 105 -13.27 -7.93 7.38
CA HIS A 105 -12.35 -7.29 8.32
C HIS A 105 -11.98 -8.21 9.47
N ASN A 106 -10.76 -8.11 9.92
CA ASN A 106 -10.23 -8.84 11.07
C ASN A 106 -8.98 -8.15 11.63
N ARG A 107 -8.38 -8.74 12.63
CA ARG A 107 -7.08 -8.31 13.11
C ARG A 107 -5.97 -9.07 12.40
N PHE A 108 -4.84 -8.43 12.22
CA PHE A 108 -3.60 -9.05 11.74
C PHE A 108 -2.54 -9.05 12.83
N GLY A 109 -1.53 -9.91 12.68
CA GLY A 109 -0.36 -10.03 13.55
C GLY A 109 0.84 -10.57 12.77
N GLY A 110 2.00 -10.64 13.43
CA GLY A 110 3.25 -11.14 12.85
C GLY A 110 4.27 -10.03 12.59
N GLU A 111 3.89 -8.94 11.95
CA GLU A 111 4.71 -7.74 11.71
C GLU A 111 4.24 -6.55 12.56
N GLY A 112 3.80 -6.80 13.76
CA GLY A 112 2.99 -5.93 14.59
C GLY A 112 1.54 -6.39 14.57
N GLU A 113 0.70 -5.74 15.37
CA GLU A 113 -0.74 -6.03 15.44
C GLU A 113 -1.55 -4.83 14.94
N GLY A 114 -2.73 -5.10 14.41
CA GLY A 114 -3.61 -4.04 13.91
C GLY A 114 -4.93 -4.55 13.37
N GLY A 115 -5.74 -3.63 12.88
CA GLY A 115 -6.97 -3.93 12.15
C GLY A 115 -6.76 -3.84 10.65
N HIS A 116 -7.37 -4.74 9.88
CA HIS A 116 -7.37 -4.64 8.44
C HIS A 116 -8.69 -5.02 7.79
N THR A 117 -8.87 -4.57 6.57
CA THR A 117 -9.99 -4.88 5.69
C THR A 117 -9.51 -5.42 4.36
N HIS A 118 -10.34 -6.25 3.74
CA HIS A 118 -10.16 -6.75 2.38
C HIS A 118 -11.50 -6.78 1.69
N MET A 119 -11.51 -6.37 0.42
CA MET A 119 -12.66 -6.55 -0.47
C MET A 119 -12.18 -7.26 -1.74
N ASP A 120 -12.88 -8.32 -2.17
CA ASP A 120 -12.58 -8.99 -3.42
C ASP A 120 -12.72 -7.98 -4.56
N TRP A 121 -11.66 -7.79 -5.34
CA TRP A 121 -11.57 -6.75 -6.35
C TRP A 121 -10.94 -7.29 -7.63
N ASN A 122 -11.71 -7.35 -8.69
CA ASN A 122 -11.25 -7.91 -9.95
C ASN A 122 -10.55 -6.85 -10.81
N TRP A 123 -9.28 -6.59 -10.52
CA TRP A 123 -8.44 -5.72 -11.32
C TRP A 123 -7.66 -6.50 -12.39
N ASN A 124 -7.39 -5.88 -13.55
CA ASN A 124 -6.68 -6.47 -14.68
C ASN A 124 -5.31 -5.83 -14.90
N LEU A 125 -4.41 -6.57 -15.59
CA LEU A 125 -3.12 -6.02 -16.00
C LEU A 125 -3.34 -4.86 -16.99
N GLY A 126 -2.58 -3.77 -16.79
CA GLY A 126 -2.68 -2.55 -17.59
C GLY A 126 -3.83 -1.62 -17.18
N GLU A 127 -4.74 -2.06 -16.31
CA GLU A 127 -5.76 -1.18 -15.73
C GLU A 127 -5.21 -0.42 -14.52
N THR A 128 -5.55 0.85 -14.42
CA THR A 128 -5.18 1.66 -13.27
C THR A 128 -6.20 1.47 -12.17
N PHE A 129 -5.77 0.97 -11.03
CA PHE A 129 -6.51 1.00 -9.78
C PHE A 129 -6.37 2.37 -9.14
N GLU A 130 -7.47 2.95 -8.70
CA GLU A 130 -7.51 4.26 -8.06
C GLU A 130 -8.06 4.14 -6.64
N PHE A 131 -7.42 4.82 -5.71
CA PHE A 131 -7.84 4.84 -4.32
C PHE A 131 -7.78 6.25 -3.73
N TYR A 132 -8.59 6.46 -2.71
CA TYR A 132 -8.58 7.68 -1.92
C TYR A 132 -8.68 7.33 -0.44
N ALA A 133 -7.76 7.83 0.36
CA ALA A 133 -7.82 7.71 1.81
C ALA A 133 -7.87 9.11 2.43
N VAL A 134 -8.74 9.28 3.41
CA VAL A 134 -8.90 10.55 4.11
C VAL A 134 -9.10 10.33 5.59
N LYS A 135 -8.41 11.12 6.42
CA LYS A 135 -8.59 11.14 7.86
C LYS A 135 -9.44 12.31 8.31
N THR A 136 -10.27 12.07 9.27
CA THR A 136 -11.09 13.08 9.93
C THR A 136 -11.09 12.85 11.45
N PRO A 137 -11.15 13.90 12.30
CA PRO A 137 -11.42 13.70 13.71
C PRO A 137 -12.73 12.92 13.88
N ALA A 138 -12.72 11.90 14.72
CA ALA A 138 -13.96 11.20 15.03
C ALA A 138 -14.84 12.00 16.00
N ALA A 139 -16.14 11.81 15.92
CA ALA A 139 -17.08 12.48 16.82
C ALA A 139 -16.88 12.13 18.31
N ALA A 140 -16.27 10.99 18.59
CA ALA A 140 -16.02 10.47 19.94
C ALA A 140 -14.76 11.05 20.64
N GLY A 141 -14.18 12.13 20.15
CA GLY A 141 -13.11 12.87 20.85
C GLY A 141 -11.70 12.37 20.61
N ASP A 142 -11.19 11.38 21.34
CA ASP A 142 -9.77 10.95 21.27
C ASP A 142 -9.53 9.87 20.19
N PHE A 143 -10.19 10.02 19.03
CA PHE A 143 -10.07 9.10 17.90
C PHE A 143 -9.93 9.86 16.58
N THR A 144 -9.32 9.18 15.62
CA THR A 144 -9.26 9.61 14.22
C THR A 144 -9.89 8.54 13.34
N ASP A 145 -10.86 8.92 12.53
CA ASP A 145 -11.42 8.06 11.49
C ASP A 145 -10.55 8.15 10.24
N VAL A 146 -10.07 7.01 9.76
CA VAL A 146 -9.42 6.91 8.46
C VAL A 146 -10.37 6.17 7.52
N LYS A 147 -10.82 6.86 6.49
CA LYS A 147 -11.76 6.33 5.50
C LYS A 147 -11.01 5.97 4.24
N TYR A 148 -11.30 4.80 3.70
CA TYR A 148 -10.70 4.29 2.49
C TYR A 148 -11.75 4.03 1.42
N TYR A 149 -11.47 4.51 0.21
CA TYR A 149 -12.33 4.39 -0.95
C TYR A 149 -11.54 3.82 -2.12
N ALA A 150 -12.16 2.93 -2.88
CA ALA A 150 -11.67 2.40 -4.14
C ALA A 150 -12.59 2.79 -5.30
N PHE A 151 -12.04 3.13 -6.46
CA PHE A 151 -12.83 3.52 -7.63
C PHE A 151 -13.16 2.29 -8.47
N GLU A 152 -14.45 1.96 -8.57
CA GLU A 152 -14.96 0.88 -9.41
C GLU A 152 -15.21 1.41 -10.84
N ARG A 153 -14.33 1.00 -11.78
CA ARG A 153 -14.28 1.54 -13.14
C ARG A 153 -15.49 1.19 -13.98
N THR A 154 -16.05 -0.01 -13.83
CA THR A 154 -17.19 -0.47 -14.64
C THR A 154 -18.43 0.33 -14.31
N ALA A 155 -18.70 0.53 -13.03
CA ALA A 155 -19.81 1.35 -12.56
C ALA A 155 -19.47 2.84 -12.47
N LYS A 156 -18.20 3.22 -12.70
CA LYS A 156 -17.68 4.59 -12.62
C LYS A 156 -18.04 5.30 -11.31
N LYS A 157 -17.86 4.60 -10.19
CA LYS A 157 -18.19 5.12 -8.87
C LYS A 157 -17.16 4.78 -7.82
N TRP A 158 -17.05 5.61 -6.82
CA TRP A 158 -16.30 5.33 -5.61
C TRP A 158 -17.08 4.38 -4.70
N ILE A 159 -16.39 3.39 -4.17
CA ILE A 159 -16.90 2.48 -3.14
C ILE A 159 -16.21 2.86 -1.84
N HIS A 160 -16.98 3.13 -0.80
CA HIS A 160 -16.45 3.25 0.56
C HIS A 160 -16.12 1.84 1.04
N GLU A 161 -14.84 1.45 1.00
CA GLU A 161 -14.46 0.12 1.46
C GLU A 161 -14.61 0.01 2.97
N ALA A 162 -14.00 0.93 3.71
CA ALA A 162 -14.09 0.92 5.16
C ALA A 162 -13.74 2.26 5.81
N THR A 163 -14.19 2.42 7.05
CA THR A 163 -13.67 3.38 8.02
C THR A 163 -13.03 2.61 9.17
N ILE A 164 -11.75 2.86 9.40
CA ILE A 164 -11.04 2.37 10.59
C ILE A 164 -10.89 3.54 11.56
N GLN A 165 -11.55 3.45 12.69
CA GLN A 165 -11.41 4.38 13.80
C GLN A 165 -10.20 4.01 14.63
N THR A 166 -9.26 4.95 14.76
CA THR A 166 -7.97 4.74 15.39
C THR A 166 -7.86 5.61 16.64
N PRO A 167 -7.55 5.03 17.81
CA PRO A 167 -7.32 5.80 19.03
C PRO A 167 -6.11 6.73 18.86
N ASN A 168 -6.21 7.98 19.29
CA ASN A 168 -5.12 8.95 19.18
C ASN A 168 -4.02 8.73 20.23
N GLY A 169 -4.31 8.08 21.33
CA GLY A 169 -3.33 7.78 22.39
C GLY A 169 -2.69 9.04 22.99
N GLY A 170 -3.46 10.13 23.11
CA GLY A 170 -2.97 11.42 23.60
C GLY A 170 -2.30 12.31 22.53
N HIS A 171 -2.17 11.86 21.31
CA HIS A 171 -1.72 12.68 20.17
C HIS A 171 -2.90 13.49 19.60
N LYS A 172 -2.63 14.67 19.04
CA LYS A 172 -3.69 15.51 18.42
C LYS A 172 -4.38 14.82 17.25
N SER A 173 -3.65 14.01 16.52
CA SER A 173 -4.18 13.11 15.48
C SER A 173 -3.12 12.06 15.13
N VAL A 174 -3.57 10.97 14.60
CA VAL A 174 -2.73 9.87 14.06
C VAL A 174 -2.92 9.77 12.54
N ALA A 175 -2.14 8.94 11.89
CA ALA A 175 -2.25 8.66 10.45
C ALA A 175 -2.05 9.89 9.55
N ASN A 176 -1.02 10.71 9.81
CA ASN A 176 -0.67 11.80 8.91
C ASN A 176 -0.07 11.26 7.60
N PHE A 177 -0.64 11.67 6.45
CA PHE A 177 -0.12 11.31 5.14
C PHE A 177 1.00 12.28 4.71
N SER A 178 2.09 12.36 5.51
CA SER A 178 3.15 13.33 5.22
C SER A 178 4.41 13.08 6.01
N GLY A 179 5.47 13.73 5.58
CA GLY A 179 6.73 13.86 6.29
C GLY A 179 7.54 12.57 6.38
N GLY A 180 8.59 12.40 5.61
CA GLY A 180 9.73 11.49 5.83
C GLY A 180 9.48 9.97 5.87
N ALA A 181 8.24 9.54 6.01
CA ALA A 181 7.85 8.15 6.21
C ALA A 181 6.61 7.74 5.39
N MET A 182 6.56 8.15 4.13
CA MET A 182 5.57 7.63 3.18
C MET A 182 6.26 6.80 2.11
N ALA A 183 5.76 5.60 1.87
CA ALA A 183 6.27 4.75 0.82
C ALA A 183 5.12 4.13 0.00
N SER A 184 5.38 3.86 -1.28
CA SER A 184 4.69 2.79 -2.00
C SER A 184 5.64 1.59 -2.04
N PHE A 185 5.10 0.38 -2.05
CA PHE A 185 5.97 -0.79 -2.19
C PHE A 185 5.37 -1.89 -3.05
N LEU A 186 6.26 -2.71 -3.58
CA LEU A 186 5.98 -3.99 -4.21
C LEU A 186 6.62 -5.08 -3.39
N GLU A 187 5.84 -6.04 -2.92
CA GLU A 187 6.30 -7.10 -2.06
C GLU A 187 5.88 -8.48 -2.56
N ASN A 188 6.85 -9.39 -2.63
CA ASN A 188 6.61 -10.82 -2.70
C ASN A 188 6.59 -11.38 -1.26
N TRP A 189 5.43 -11.30 -0.60
CA TRP A 189 5.29 -11.68 0.80
C TRP A 189 5.37 -13.19 1.06
N THR A 190 5.18 -14.02 0.03
CA THR A 190 5.36 -15.47 0.16
C THR A 190 6.81 -15.91 0.00
N GLY A 191 7.67 -15.09 -0.60
CA GLY A 191 9.03 -15.44 -0.97
C GLY A 191 9.13 -16.58 -2.00
N LYS A 192 8.00 -16.97 -2.63
CA LYS A 192 7.96 -17.97 -3.71
C LYS A 192 8.16 -17.31 -5.07
N ASP A 193 8.52 -18.12 -6.07
CA ASP A 193 8.59 -17.70 -7.48
C ASP A 193 9.31 -16.35 -7.67
N LYS A 194 10.52 -16.26 -7.08
CA LYS A 194 11.31 -15.02 -7.07
C LYS A 194 11.68 -14.54 -8.47
N ASP A 195 11.79 -15.46 -9.43
CA ASP A 195 12.15 -15.19 -10.81
C ASP A 195 10.94 -14.80 -11.70
N VAL A 196 9.73 -14.89 -11.17
CA VAL A 196 8.52 -14.50 -11.90
C VAL A 196 8.34 -12.99 -11.79
N ALA A 197 8.13 -12.35 -12.94
CA ALA A 197 8.00 -10.92 -13.06
C ALA A 197 6.82 -10.36 -12.25
N ARG A 198 7.08 -9.28 -11.53
CA ARG A 198 6.13 -8.41 -10.84
C ARG A 198 6.49 -6.98 -11.18
N LEU A 199 5.52 -6.20 -11.61
CA LEU A 199 5.78 -4.83 -12.07
C LEU A 199 4.54 -3.96 -11.90
N ALA A 200 4.69 -2.82 -11.26
CA ALA A 200 3.64 -1.83 -11.15
C ALA A 200 4.18 -0.40 -11.19
N THR A 201 3.35 0.52 -11.68
CA THR A 201 3.60 1.96 -11.60
C THR A 201 2.76 2.58 -10.51
N TYR A 202 3.25 3.71 -9.97
CA TYR A 202 2.66 4.43 -8.84
C TYR A 202 2.63 5.92 -9.09
N ARG A 203 1.51 6.55 -8.75
CA ARG A 203 1.35 8.01 -8.64
C ARG A 203 0.62 8.31 -7.34
N LEU A 204 1.06 9.37 -6.66
CA LEU A 204 0.41 9.84 -5.44
C LEU A 204 0.19 11.35 -5.47
N TRP A 205 -0.90 11.76 -4.84
CA TRP A 205 -1.24 13.14 -4.54
C TRP A 205 -1.64 13.23 -3.08
N ILE A 206 -1.20 14.28 -2.40
CA ILE A 206 -1.56 14.55 -1.01
C ILE A 206 -2.16 15.94 -0.84
N GLY A 207 -3.03 16.09 0.14
CA GLY A 207 -3.72 17.35 0.43
C GLY A 207 -4.50 17.31 1.75
N ASP A 208 -5.35 18.29 1.93
CA ASP A 208 -6.27 18.39 3.07
C ASP A 208 -7.71 18.08 2.66
N GLY A 209 -7.89 17.65 1.43
CA GLY A 209 -9.15 17.27 0.81
C GLY A 209 -9.03 17.26 -0.71
N PRO A 210 -10.10 16.89 -1.44
CA PRO A 210 -10.06 16.67 -2.88
C PRO A 210 -9.55 17.87 -3.70
N THR A 211 -9.90 19.10 -3.32
CA THR A 211 -9.54 20.33 -4.04
C THR A 211 -8.12 20.82 -3.78
N THR A 212 -7.44 20.24 -2.80
CA THR A 212 -6.08 20.66 -2.38
C THR A 212 -5.01 19.63 -2.71
N LEU A 213 -5.38 18.55 -3.39
CA LEU A 213 -4.47 17.48 -3.78
C LEU A 213 -3.36 17.98 -4.71
N LYS A 214 -2.10 17.75 -4.31
CA LYS A 214 -0.90 18.10 -5.08
C LYS A 214 -0.10 16.83 -5.37
N PRO A 215 0.42 16.68 -6.61
CA PRO A 215 1.21 15.51 -6.98
C PRO A 215 2.51 15.44 -6.20
N LEU A 216 2.89 14.24 -5.79
CA LEU A 216 4.23 13.93 -5.30
C LEU A 216 5.11 13.62 -6.51
N VAL A 217 6.11 14.46 -6.75
CA VAL A 217 6.95 14.40 -7.95
C VAL A 217 8.37 13.92 -7.69
N LYS A 218 8.74 13.75 -6.42
CA LYS A 218 10.06 13.29 -6.00
C LYS A 218 9.94 12.00 -5.19
N SER A 219 10.82 11.05 -5.46
CA SER A 219 10.95 9.82 -4.71
C SER A 219 12.40 9.36 -4.65
N GLY A 220 12.74 8.62 -3.61
CA GLY A 220 13.90 7.72 -3.56
C GLY A 220 13.41 6.29 -3.65
N GLY A 221 14.27 5.34 -3.98
CA GLY A 221 13.87 3.93 -4.05
C GLY A 221 14.93 2.99 -3.55
N ASP A 222 14.49 1.83 -3.11
CA ASP A 222 15.32 0.65 -2.92
C ASP A 222 14.87 -0.46 -3.89
N GLY A 223 15.74 -1.41 -4.18
CA GLY A 223 15.42 -2.47 -5.14
C GLY A 223 15.52 -2.05 -6.60
N THR A 224 14.66 -2.60 -7.45
CA THR A 224 14.57 -2.30 -8.88
C THR A 224 13.46 -1.31 -9.12
N TRP A 225 13.81 -0.11 -9.57
CA TRP A 225 12.88 0.98 -9.75
C TRP A 225 13.32 1.95 -10.86
N GLY A 226 12.38 2.76 -11.34
CA GLY A 226 12.64 3.74 -12.37
C GLY A 226 11.51 4.74 -12.54
N GLU A 227 11.65 5.65 -13.49
CA GLU A 227 10.69 6.69 -13.77
C GLU A 227 10.16 6.62 -15.20
N LEU A 228 8.87 6.94 -15.36
CA LEU A 228 8.16 7.06 -16.62
C LEU A 228 7.50 8.44 -16.65
N ASN A 229 8.16 9.46 -17.20
CA ASN A 229 7.66 10.83 -17.29
C ASN A 229 6.84 11.34 -16.10
N ASP A 230 5.66 10.78 -15.84
CA ASP A 230 4.68 11.22 -14.83
C ASP A 230 4.40 10.22 -13.70
N CYS A 231 5.15 9.11 -13.63
CA CYS A 231 5.04 8.11 -12.56
C CYS A 231 6.37 7.40 -12.30
N TYR A 232 6.47 6.77 -11.14
CA TYR A 232 7.54 5.83 -10.82
C TYR A 232 7.04 4.39 -10.94
N PHE A 233 7.97 3.45 -11.12
CA PHE A 233 7.66 2.03 -11.09
C PHE A 233 8.56 1.26 -10.11
N LEU A 234 8.06 0.13 -9.64
CA LEU A 234 8.80 -0.91 -8.95
C LEU A 234 8.68 -2.22 -9.72
N ALA A 235 9.76 -2.98 -9.74
CA ALA A 235 9.81 -4.26 -10.42
C ALA A 235 10.58 -5.31 -9.60
N ALA A 236 10.13 -6.56 -9.66
CA ALA A 236 10.81 -7.72 -9.09
C ALA A 236 10.68 -8.91 -10.04
N GLY A 237 11.62 -9.84 -9.97
CA GLY A 237 11.71 -11.00 -10.85
C GLY A 237 12.99 -11.00 -11.69
N GLY A 238 13.13 -12.00 -12.55
CA GLY A 238 14.28 -12.12 -13.45
C GLY A 238 14.31 -11.00 -14.49
N ASP A 239 15.51 -10.51 -14.81
CA ASP A 239 15.68 -9.41 -15.77
C ASP A 239 15.08 -9.72 -17.14
N ASP A 240 15.18 -10.97 -17.61
CA ASP A 240 14.64 -11.39 -18.90
C ASP A 240 13.10 -11.31 -18.93
N ALA A 241 12.41 -11.59 -17.81
CA ALA A 241 10.97 -11.57 -17.74
C ALA A 241 10.39 -10.13 -17.84
N LEU A 242 11.18 -9.14 -17.47
CA LEU A 242 10.78 -7.73 -17.49
C LEU A 242 11.27 -6.97 -18.72
N LYS A 243 12.26 -7.55 -19.42
CA LYS A 243 12.94 -6.89 -20.55
C LYS A 243 11.99 -6.37 -21.62
N ALA A 244 11.04 -7.18 -22.06
CA ALA A 244 10.09 -6.79 -23.11
C ALA A 244 9.22 -5.58 -22.70
N VAL A 245 8.89 -5.45 -21.42
CA VAL A 245 8.13 -4.30 -20.90
C VAL A 245 9.01 -3.05 -20.91
N TYR A 246 10.26 -3.18 -20.47
CA TYR A 246 11.19 -2.06 -20.45
C TYR A 246 11.54 -1.57 -21.86
N GLU A 247 11.83 -2.47 -22.79
CA GLU A 247 12.11 -2.14 -24.18
C GLU A 247 10.95 -1.39 -24.84
N LYS A 248 9.73 -1.83 -24.54
CA LYS A 248 8.53 -1.09 -25.00
C LYS A 248 8.47 0.31 -24.43
N TRP A 249 8.66 0.47 -23.12
CA TRP A 249 8.61 1.79 -22.48
C TRP A 249 9.75 2.70 -22.95
N GLU A 250 10.96 2.18 -23.08
CA GLU A 250 12.11 2.95 -23.60
C GLU A 250 11.88 3.42 -25.03
N LYS A 251 11.29 2.56 -25.88
CA LYS A 251 10.89 2.92 -27.25
C LYS A 251 9.83 4.03 -27.24
N ASP A 252 8.80 3.89 -26.43
CA ASP A 252 7.69 4.84 -26.36
C ASP A 252 8.13 6.22 -25.79
N LEU A 253 9.10 6.22 -24.88
CA LEU A 253 9.63 7.42 -24.22
C LEU A 253 10.86 8.02 -24.90
N GLY A 254 11.52 7.27 -25.76
CA GLY A 254 12.78 7.69 -26.41
C GLY A 254 13.98 7.82 -25.44
N LYS A 255 13.90 7.24 -24.25
CA LYS A 255 14.94 7.28 -23.22
C LYS A 255 14.98 6.01 -22.37
N PRO A 256 16.13 5.68 -21.73
CA PRO A 256 16.19 4.62 -20.75
C PRO A 256 15.24 4.87 -19.58
N VAL A 257 14.54 3.82 -19.10
CA VAL A 257 13.60 3.91 -17.98
C VAL A 257 14.20 3.47 -16.65
N PHE A 258 15.39 2.83 -16.68
CA PHE A 258 16.04 2.30 -15.49
C PHE A 258 16.79 3.35 -14.69
N GLY A 259 16.47 3.44 -13.38
CA GLY A 259 17.23 4.23 -12.42
C GLY A 259 18.37 3.49 -11.73
N GLY A 260 18.24 2.18 -11.56
CA GLY A 260 19.18 1.32 -10.81
C GLY A 260 19.07 1.48 -9.28
N LYS A 261 19.61 0.48 -8.57
CA LYS A 261 19.58 0.43 -7.10
C LYS A 261 20.24 1.66 -6.48
N GLY A 262 19.54 2.31 -5.54
CA GLY A 262 20.08 3.36 -4.68
C GLY A 262 20.35 4.72 -5.34
N LYS A 263 19.97 4.94 -6.58
CA LYS A 263 20.10 6.26 -7.24
C LYS A 263 18.85 7.08 -7.02
N LYS A 264 19.04 8.38 -6.75
CA LYS A 264 17.93 9.34 -6.85
C LYS A 264 17.55 9.47 -8.32
N LEU A 265 16.27 9.26 -8.62
CA LEU A 265 15.72 9.56 -9.94
C LEU A 265 15.37 11.04 -10.05
N PRO A 266 15.35 11.58 -11.26
CA PRO A 266 14.85 12.93 -11.48
C PRO A 266 13.38 13.03 -11.06
N PRO A 267 12.91 14.20 -10.67
CA PRO A 267 11.50 14.44 -10.45
C PRO A 267 10.67 14.08 -11.68
N ILE A 268 9.53 13.41 -11.46
CA ILE A 268 8.55 13.17 -12.51
C ILE A 268 7.79 14.46 -12.85
N THR A 269 7.18 14.50 -14.03
CA THR A 269 6.32 15.62 -14.43
C THR A 269 5.09 15.70 -13.53
N ALA A 270 4.87 16.87 -12.93
CA ALA A 270 3.70 17.12 -12.11
C ALA A 270 2.43 17.03 -12.97
N LYS A 271 1.54 16.11 -12.62
CA LYS A 271 0.23 15.98 -13.24
C LYS A 271 -0.84 16.25 -12.18
N PRO A 272 -1.69 17.26 -12.33
CA PRO A 272 -2.80 17.50 -11.42
C PRO A 272 -3.79 16.31 -11.47
N VAL A 273 -4.58 16.15 -10.41
CA VAL A 273 -5.72 15.23 -10.45
C VAL A 273 -6.74 15.75 -11.46
N ASP A 274 -7.30 14.85 -12.26
CA ASP A 274 -8.32 15.23 -13.24
C ASP A 274 -9.54 15.88 -12.56
N ALA A 275 -10.08 16.92 -13.16
CA ALA A 275 -11.19 17.70 -12.57
C ALA A 275 -12.43 16.83 -12.27
N ASP A 276 -12.73 15.84 -13.13
CA ASP A 276 -13.83 14.91 -12.92
C ASP A 276 -13.58 14.00 -11.70
N VAL A 277 -12.33 13.60 -11.46
CA VAL A 277 -11.94 12.83 -10.26
C VAL A 277 -12.11 13.72 -9.03
N VAL A 278 -11.62 14.96 -9.05
CA VAL A 278 -11.78 15.92 -7.94
C VAL A 278 -13.26 16.10 -7.61
N LYS A 279 -14.10 16.29 -8.63
CA LYS A 279 -15.56 16.42 -8.45
C LYS A 279 -16.16 15.15 -7.83
N ALA A 280 -15.81 13.98 -8.36
CA ALA A 280 -16.31 12.70 -7.83
C ALA A 280 -15.85 12.44 -6.39
N LEU A 281 -14.66 12.92 -5.99
CA LEU A 281 -14.17 12.83 -4.61
C LEU A 281 -14.89 13.80 -3.65
N GLN A 282 -15.53 14.85 -4.15
CA GLN A 282 -16.36 15.73 -3.33
C GLN A 282 -17.75 15.10 -3.03
N ASP A 283 -18.20 14.18 -3.90
CA ASP A 283 -19.50 13.51 -3.83
C ASP A 283 -19.34 12.04 -3.37
N LEU A 284 -18.40 11.76 -2.49
CA LEU A 284 -18.14 10.41 -2.01
C LEU A 284 -19.34 9.80 -1.28
N PRO A 285 -19.57 8.49 -1.45
CA PRO A 285 -20.68 7.82 -0.77
C PRO A 285 -20.51 7.86 0.76
N ALA A 286 -21.64 7.97 1.47
CA ALA A 286 -21.64 7.84 2.91
C ALA A 286 -21.11 6.46 3.35
N ALA A 287 -20.46 6.43 4.50
CA ALA A 287 -19.99 5.18 5.10
C ALA A 287 -21.17 4.25 5.41
N GLY A 288 -21.10 3.00 4.94
CA GLY A 288 -22.02 1.94 5.38
C GLY A 288 -21.84 1.68 6.88
N LYS A 289 -22.90 1.25 7.57
CA LYS A 289 -22.78 0.82 8.97
C LYS A 289 -22.27 -0.63 8.99
N VAL A 290 -21.37 -0.95 9.90
CA VAL A 290 -21.04 -2.34 10.27
C VAL A 290 -22.18 -2.83 11.16
N GLU A 291 -22.84 -3.93 10.77
CA GLU A 291 -23.85 -4.63 11.58
C GLU A 291 -23.21 -5.50 12.66
#